data_d519f4177e9d4a4274a54240291291fe
#
_entry.id   d519f4177e9d4a4274a54240291291fe
#
_cell.length_a   1.000
_cell.length_b   1.000
_cell.length_c   1.000
_cell.angle_alpha   90.00
_cell.angle_beta   90.00
_cell.angle_gamma   90.00
#
_symmetry.space_group_name_H-M   'P 1'
#
loop_
_entity.id
_entity.type
_entity.pdbx_description
1 polymer ?
#
loop_
_entity_poly.entity_id
_entity_poly.type
_entity_poly.pdbx_seq_one_letter_code
_entity_poly.pdbx_strand_id
1 'polypeptide(L)'
;MALSCGIRTLKNVAVPLKRYPTIAACGLDCGLCPRYYTVGKSRCPGCCGPDFAEKHPTCSFITCCVKRKGLEACGECPEFPCAKFKSTEEYRAAEVSAYPPARKMLPNLHFIKKYGIARFVQQQRQRIRLLESMLGGFDDGRSRSFYCRAAALLGLRGVEGALRKAKR
;
A
#
# COMPACT_ATOMS: atom_id res chain seq x y z
N MET A 1 -34.27 -5.23 39.56
CA MET A 1 -34.29 -5.45 38.09
C MET A 1 -32.95 -4.99 37.51
N ALA A 2 -32.07 -5.93 37.24
CA ALA A 2 -30.73 -5.66 36.70
C ALA A 2 -30.76 -5.71 35.18
N LEU A 3 -30.51 -4.58 34.53
CA LEU A 3 -30.39 -4.50 33.09
C LEU A 3 -29.01 -5.02 32.67
N SER A 4 -28.99 -6.24 32.12
CA SER A 4 -27.83 -6.88 31.49
C SER A 4 -27.47 -6.10 30.24
N CYS A 5 -26.35 -5.34 30.29
CA CYS A 5 -25.74 -4.71 29.13
C CYS A 5 -25.02 -5.82 28.32
N GLY A 6 -25.70 -6.34 27.30
CA GLY A 6 -25.14 -7.31 26.37
C GLY A 6 -24.02 -6.68 25.55
N ILE A 7 -22.78 -7.05 25.85
CA ILE A 7 -21.61 -6.79 25.01
C ILE A 7 -21.81 -7.54 23.69
N ARG A 8 -22.29 -6.85 22.65
CA ARG A 8 -22.27 -7.36 21.27
C ARG A 8 -20.81 -7.50 20.86
N THR A 9 -20.29 -8.71 20.94
CA THR A 9 -19.06 -9.11 20.27
C THR A 9 -19.19 -8.79 18.79
N LEU A 10 -18.39 -7.85 18.30
CA LEU A 10 -18.27 -7.54 16.89
C LEU A 10 -17.62 -8.74 16.18
N LYS A 11 -18.43 -9.74 15.85
CA LYS A 11 -18.03 -10.91 15.06
C LYS A 11 -17.59 -10.38 13.68
N ASN A 12 -16.35 -10.67 13.31
CA ASN A 12 -15.73 -10.69 11.99
C ASN A 12 -16.54 -10.02 10.86
N VAL A 13 -16.57 -8.69 10.84
CA VAL A 13 -17.02 -7.97 9.64
C VAL A 13 -15.94 -8.17 8.61
N ALA A 14 -16.26 -8.90 7.54
CA ALA A 14 -15.37 -9.12 6.42
C ALA A 14 -14.77 -7.78 5.96
N VAL A 15 -13.48 -7.80 5.65
CA VAL A 15 -12.84 -6.60 5.11
C VAL A 15 -13.37 -6.40 3.69
N PRO A 16 -14.03 -5.27 3.37
CA PRO A 16 -14.54 -5.06 2.02
C PRO A 16 -13.39 -5.02 1.03
N LEU A 17 -13.61 -5.62 -0.15
CA LEU A 17 -12.64 -5.58 -1.24
C LEU A 17 -12.49 -4.16 -1.76
N LYS A 18 -11.26 -3.71 -1.94
CA LYS A 18 -10.95 -2.44 -2.57
C LYS A 18 -10.91 -2.58 -4.08
N ARG A 19 -11.28 -1.53 -4.78
CA ARG A 19 -11.10 -1.41 -6.24
C ARG A 19 -9.61 -1.38 -6.63
N TYR A 20 -8.77 -0.78 -5.75
CA TYR A 20 -7.34 -0.62 -5.98
C TYR A 20 -6.50 -1.25 -4.85
N PRO A 21 -6.42 -2.59 -4.74
CA PRO A 21 -5.67 -3.24 -3.66
C PRO A 21 -4.16 -3.00 -3.74
N THR A 22 -3.64 -2.57 -4.88
CA THR A 22 -2.23 -2.17 -5.06
C THR A 22 -1.87 -0.87 -4.36
N ILE A 23 -2.87 -0.13 -3.84
CA ILE A 23 -2.69 1.10 -3.07
C ILE A 23 -3.23 0.86 -1.67
N ALA A 24 -2.39 1.00 -0.64
CA ALA A 24 -2.86 0.84 0.74
C ALA A 24 -3.72 2.01 1.21
N ALA A 25 -4.64 1.76 2.14
CA ALA A 25 -5.40 2.81 2.82
C ALA A 25 -4.49 3.88 3.45
N CYS A 26 -3.32 3.49 3.97
CA CYS A 26 -2.31 4.38 4.55
C CYS A 26 -1.38 5.04 3.52
N GLY A 27 -1.54 4.78 2.23
CA GLY A 27 -0.72 5.36 1.16
C GLY A 27 0.53 4.57 0.77
N LEU A 28 0.78 3.38 1.34
CA LEU A 28 1.83 2.49 0.86
C LEU A 28 1.51 1.95 -0.54
N ASP A 29 2.57 1.79 -1.34
CA ASP A 29 2.52 1.21 -2.68
C ASP A 29 2.57 -0.32 -2.60
N CYS A 30 1.42 -0.97 -2.31
CA CYS A 30 1.34 -2.43 -2.23
C CYS A 30 1.71 -3.11 -3.56
N GLY A 31 1.36 -2.51 -4.70
CA GLY A 31 1.74 -2.99 -6.02
C GLY A 31 3.24 -2.89 -6.34
N LEU A 32 4.04 -2.23 -5.50
CA LEU A 32 5.50 -2.16 -5.58
C LEU A 32 6.19 -2.90 -4.43
N CYS A 33 5.43 -3.68 -3.64
CA CYS A 33 5.95 -4.43 -2.51
C CYS A 33 6.46 -5.80 -2.94
N PRO A 34 7.64 -6.26 -2.47
CA PRO A 34 8.15 -7.59 -2.79
C PRO A 34 7.18 -8.73 -2.47
N ARG A 35 6.41 -8.60 -1.40
CA ARG A 35 5.41 -9.61 -1.01
C ARG A 35 4.25 -9.75 -1.99
N TYR A 36 3.96 -8.71 -2.77
CA TYR A 36 2.95 -8.76 -3.84
C TYR A 36 3.40 -9.68 -4.98
N TYR A 37 4.71 -9.81 -5.20
CA TYR A 37 5.34 -10.64 -6.24
C TYR A 37 5.86 -12.00 -5.73
N THR A 38 5.57 -12.34 -4.47
CA THR A 38 5.89 -13.67 -3.95
C THR A 38 5.06 -14.73 -4.66
N VAL A 39 5.67 -15.86 -4.99
CA VAL A 39 4.97 -16.99 -5.63
C VAL A 39 4.33 -17.88 -4.57
N GLY A 40 3.16 -18.47 -4.86
CA GLY A 40 2.46 -19.42 -4.01
C GLY A 40 1.57 -18.78 -2.93
N LYS A 41 1.21 -19.58 -1.91
CA LYS A 41 0.22 -19.22 -0.88
C LYS A 41 0.59 -18.01 -0.02
N SER A 42 1.89 -17.70 0.11
CA SER A 42 2.39 -16.56 0.89
C SER A 42 2.29 -15.21 0.14
N ARG A 43 1.83 -15.21 -1.11
CA ARG A 43 1.64 -13.99 -1.87
C ARG A 43 0.68 -13.04 -1.18
N CYS A 44 1.09 -11.78 -1.02
CA CYS A 44 0.21 -10.72 -0.51
C CYS A 44 -0.74 -10.27 -1.62
N PRO A 45 -2.06 -10.21 -1.39
CA PRO A 45 -3.03 -9.79 -2.39
C PRO A 45 -3.10 -8.26 -2.58
N GLY A 46 -2.30 -7.51 -1.84
CA GLY A 46 -2.46 -6.06 -1.71
C GLY A 46 -3.46 -5.68 -0.61
N CYS A 47 -3.56 -4.40 -0.29
CA CYS A 47 -4.40 -3.90 0.79
C CYS A 47 -5.89 -4.13 0.49
N CYS A 48 -6.55 -4.96 1.29
CA CYS A 48 -7.95 -5.38 1.10
C CYS A 48 -8.20 -6.05 -0.26
N GLY A 49 -7.20 -6.74 -0.82
CA GLY A 49 -7.39 -7.67 -1.92
C GLY A 49 -8.01 -9.00 -1.44
N PRO A 50 -8.23 -9.96 -2.35
CA PRO A 50 -8.76 -11.28 -2.00
C PRO A 50 -7.94 -11.94 -0.88
N ASP A 51 -8.62 -12.55 0.09
CA ASP A 51 -8.01 -13.27 1.23
C ASP A 51 -7.05 -12.42 2.10
N PHE A 52 -7.18 -11.09 2.02
CA PHE A 52 -6.32 -10.18 2.80
C PHE A 52 -6.40 -10.45 4.31
N ALA A 53 -7.60 -10.69 4.83
CA ALA A 53 -7.83 -10.89 6.25
C ALA A 53 -7.12 -12.13 6.82
N GLU A 54 -6.85 -13.13 5.99
CA GLU A 54 -6.12 -14.35 6.36
C GLU A 54 -4.61 -14.12 6.46
N LYS A 55 -4.10 -13.10 5.79
CA LYS A 55 -2.65 -12.85 5.60
C LYS A 55 -2.13 -11.65 6.37
N HIS A 56 -3.02 -10.80 6.84
CA HIS A 56 -2.65 -9.55 7.51
C HIS A 56 -3.46 -9.32 8.78
N PRO A 57 -2.82 -8.80 9.84
CA PRO A 57 -3.53 -8.39 11.05
C PRO A 57 -4.48 -7.22 10.77
N THR A 58 -5.40 -6.99 11.68
CA THR A 58 -6.28 -5.82 11.65
C THR A 58 -5.46 -4.52 11.65
N CYS A 59 -5.80 -3.61 10.76
CA CYS A 59 -5.13 -2.33 10.59
C CYS A 59 -6.10 -1.17 10.89
N SER A 60 -5.69 -0.22 11.74
CA SER A 60 -6.52 0.92 12.12
C SER A 60 -6.87 1.85 10.94
N PHE A 61 -6.00 1.92 9.92
CA PHE A 61 -6.27 2.65 8.69
C PHE A 61 -7.38 1.97 7.86
N ILE A 62 -7.33 0.65 7.73
CA ILE A 62 -8.39 -0.12 7.03
C ILE A 62 -9.71 0.02 7.77
N THR A 63 -9.71 -0.12 9.10
CA THR A 63 -10.94 0.02 9.90
C THR A 63 -11.58 1.39 9.72
N CYS A 64 -10.81 2.45 9.72
CA CYS A 64 -11.33 3.81 9.57
C CYS A 64 -11.66 4.16 8.11
N CYS A 65 -10.68 4.03 7.23
CA CYS A 65 -10.76 4.48 5.84
C CYS A 65 -11.69 3.59 5.00
N VAL A 66 -11.46 2.27 5.06
CA VAL A 66 -12.17 1.34 4.17
C VAL A 66 -13.50 0.89 4.78
N LYS A 67 -13.49 0.33 6.01
CA LYS A 67 -14.69 -0.24 6.61
C LYS A 67 -15.73 0.81 7.02
N ARG A 68 -15.30 1.93 7.62
CA ARG A 68 -16.24 2.94 8.14
C ARG A 68 -16.60 4.01 7.11
N LYS A 69 -15.64 4.44 6.28
CA LYS A 69 -15.82 5.56 5.36
C LYS A 69 -15.99 5.13 3.90
N GLY A 70 -15.78 3.85 3.55
CA GLY A 70 -15.92 3.34 2.19
C GLY A 70 -14.91 3.94 1.19
N LEU A 71 -13.77 4.45 1.67
CA LEU A 71 -12.77 5.11 0.85
C LEU A 71 -11.64 4.14 0.46
N GLU A 72 -11.03 4.38 -0.69
CA GLU A 72 -9.89 3.59 -1.18
C GLU A 72 -8.59 3.93 -0.46
N ALA A 73 -8.36 5.21 -0.14
CA ALA A 73 -7.18 5.68 0.56
C ALA A 73 -7.49 6.87 1.47
N CYS A 74 -6.72 7.04 2.55
CA CYS A 74 -6.92 8.15 3.49
C CYS A 74 -6.74 9.53 2.83
N GLY A 75 -6.06 9.63 1.70
CA GLY A 75 -5.95 10.87 0.93
C GLY A 75 -7.27 11.39 0.36
N GLU A 76 -8.29 10.51 0.24
CA GLU A 76 -9.65 10.92 -0.18
C GLU A 76 -10.49 11.44 0.98
N CYS A 77 -10.04 11.22 2.23
CA CYS A 77 -10.77 11.65 3.41
C CYS A 77 -10.68 13.18 3.60
N PRO A 78 -11.81 13.87 3.82
CA PRO A 78 -11.78 15.31 4.12
C PRO A 78 -10.93 15.66 5.35
N GLU A 79 -10.92 14.79 6.35
CA GLU A 79 -10.16 14.96 7.60
C GLU A 79 -8.64 14.67 7.45
N PHE A 80 -8.17 14.23 6.29
CA PHE A 80 -6.74 13.98 6.10
C PHE A 80 -5.95 15.30 5.96
N PRO A 81 -4.77 15.45 6.62
CA PRO A 81 -4.17 14.55 7.62
C PRO A 81 -4.88 14.65 8.98
N CYS A 82 -5.23 13.50 9.54
CA CYS A 82 -5.92 13.42 10.84
C CYS A 82 -4.96 12.97 11.97
N ALA A 83 -5.46 12.91 13.22
CA ALA A 83 -4.67 12.54 14.39
C ALA A 83 -3.95 11.17 14.25
N LYS A 84 -4.51 10.22 13.46
CA LYS A 84 -3.84 8.93 13.18
C LYS A 84 -2.48 9.08 12.51
N PHE A 85 -2.26 10.16 11.75
CA PHE A 85 -0.97 10.42 11.10
C PHE A 85 -0.02 11.21 12.00
N LYS A 86 -0.53 12.01 12.96
CA LYS A 86 0.31 12.69 13.95
C LYS A 86 0.99 11.71 14.91
N SER A 87 0.23 10.74 15.43
CA SER A 87 0.78 9.67 16.29
C SER A 87 1.66 8.67 15.55
N THR A 88 1.68 8.71 14.22
CA THR A 88 2.42 7.80 13.39
C THR A 88 3.81 8.35 13.03
N GLU A 89 4.14 9.60 13.36
CA GLU A 89 5.45 10.17 12.98
C GLU A 89 6.62 9.49 13.70
N GLU A 90 6.50 9.20 14.99
CA GLU A 90 7.50 8.46 15.75
C GLU A 90 7.64 7.00 15.27
N TYR A 91 6.52 6.35 15.03
CA TYR A 91 6.48 4.98 14.47
C TYR A 91 7.08 4.94 13.06
N ARG A 92 6.86 5.97 12.25
CA ARG A 92 7.40 6.10 10.88
C ARG A 92 8.91 6.27 10.84
N ALA A 93 9.50 6.97 11.82
CA ALA A 93 10.96 7.07 11.91
C ALA A 93 11.61 5.70 12.11
N ALA A 94 10.99 4.83 12.91
CA ALA A 94 11.45 3.46 13.13
C ALA A 94 11.18 2.54 11.92
N GLU A 95 10.00 2.63 11.29
CA GLU A 95 9.67 1.81 10.10
C GLU A 95 10.44 2.21 8.84
N VAL A 96 10.74 3.49 8.66
CA VAL A 96 11.53 3.96 7.52
C VAL A 96 12.92 3.35 7.50
N SER A 97 13.52 3.03 8.64
CA SER A 97 14.78 2.32 8.71
C SER A 97 14.67 0.86 8.25
N ALA A 98 13.56 0.19 8.58
CA ALA A 98 13.31 -1.22 8.23
C ALA A 98 12.76 -1.38 6.80
N TYR A 99 11.88 -0.45 6.36
CA TYR A 99 11.26 -0.49 5.03
C TYR A 99 11.24 0.91 4.37
N PRO A 100 12.30 1.31 3.68
CA PRO A 100 12.44 2.64 3.10
C PRO A 100 11.25 3.15 2.26
N PRO A 101 10.49 2.30 1.52
CA PRO A 101 9.28 2.77 0.82
C PRO A 101 8.18 3.34 1.71
N ALA A 102 8.19 3.08 3.03
CA ALA A 102 7.22 3.66 3.97
C ALA A 102 7.26 5.21 3.97
N ARG A 103 8.39 5.83 3.67
CA ARG A 103 8.52 7.30 3.54
C ARG A 103 7.64 7.90 2.44
N LYS A 104 7.13 7.07 1.51
CA LYS A 104 6.20 7.51 0.46
C LYS A 104 4.74 7.58 0.88
N MET A 105 4.38 7.04 2.05
CA MET A 105 2.98 7.01 2.52
C MET A 105 2.31 8.38 2.49
N LEU A 106 2.86 9.36 3.21
CA LEU A 106 2.26 10.71 3.25
C LEU A 106 2.35 11.45 1.92
N PRO A 107 3.50 11.48 1.21
CA PRO A 107 3.57 12.05 -0.13
C PRO A 107 2.51 11.49 -1.09
N ASN A 108 2.28 10.18 -1.06
CA ASN A 108 1.25 9.54 -1.88
C ASN A 108 -0.16 10.00 -1.50
N LEU A 109 -0.46 10.06 -0.20
CA LEU A 109 -1.77 10.53 0.27
C LEU A 109 -2.01 12.01 -0.02
N HIS A 110 -0.99 12.86 0.10
CA HIS A 110 -1.09 14.27 -0.32
C HIS A 110 -1.30 14.41 -1.82
N PHE A 111 -0.65 13.57 -2.60
CA PHE A 111 -0.89 13.52 -4.06
C PHE A 111 -2.34 13.11 -4.35
N ILE A 112 -2.85 12.07 -3.69
CA ILE A 112 -4.25 11.62 -3.84
C ILE A 112 -5.22 12.73 -3.45
N LYS A 113 -4.98 13.41 -2.32
CA LYS A 113 -5.81 14.54 -1.88
C LYS A 113 -5.86 15.66 -2.90
N LYS A 114 -4.70 15.99 -3.51
CA LYS A 114 -4.60 17.12 -4.44
C LYS A 114 -5.11 16.80 -5.84
N TYR A 115 -4.86 15.59 -6.33
CA TYR A 115 -5.06 15.24 -7.74
C TYR A 115 -6.06 14.10 -7.98
N GLY A 116 -6.56 13.49 -6.91
CA GLY A 116 -7.48 12.37 -6.94
C GLY A 116 -6.79 11.01 -7.09
N ILE A 117 -7.50 9.96 -6.64
CA ILE A 117 -6.96 8.59 -6.68
C ILE A 117 -6.77 8.05 -8.09
N ALA A 118 -7.62 8.42 -9.04
CA ALA A 118 -7.51 7.95 -10.42
C ALA A 118 -6.17 8.35 -11.06
N ARG A 119 -5.71 9.58 -10.81
CA ARG A 119 -4.42 10.06 -11.31
C ARG A 119 -3.25 9.36 -10.63
N PHE A 120 -3.38 9.07 -9.33
CA PHE A 120 -2.39 8.29 -8.61
C PHE A 120 -2.29 6.86 -9.14
N VAL A 121 -3.42 6.19 -9.38
CA VAL A 121 -3.50 4.86 -10.01
C VAL A 121 -2.81 4.84 -11.37
N GLN A 122 -2.99 5.87 -12.18
CA GLN A 122 -2.33 5.97 -13.49
C GLN A 122 -0.79 6.00 -13.35
N GLN A 123 -0.25 6.79 -12.43
CA GLN A 123 1.19 6.80 -12.12
C GLN A 123 1.67 5.43 -11.60
N GLN A 124 0.91 4.82 -10.72
CA GLN A 124 1.22 3.51 -10.17
C GLN A 124 1.31 2.43 -11.23
N ARG A 125 0.37 2.42 -12.18
CA ARG A 125 0.41 1.47 -13.31
C ARG A 125 1.67 1.61 -14.16
N GLN A 126 2.18 2.82 -14.34
CA GLN A 126 3.46 3.02 -15.05
C GLN A 126 4.62 2.41 -14.26
N ARG A 127 4.69 2.66 -12.95
CA ARG A 127 5.72 2.08 -12.07
C ARG A 127 5.65 0.55 -12.01
N ILE A 128 4.45 -0.01 -11.92
CA ILE A 128 4.22 -1.45 -11.92
C ILE A 128 4.72 -2.07 -13.23
N ARG A 129 4.39 -1.51 -14.40
CA ARG A 129 4.89 -2.01 -15.69
C ARG A 129 6.42 -2.02 -15.77
N LEU A 130 7.07 -0.95 -15.28
CA LEU A 130 8.53 -0.88 -15.25
C LEU A 130 9.11 -1.94 -14.30
N LEU A 131 8.51 -2.11 -13.11
CA LEU A 131 8.90 -3.15 -12.16
C LEU A 131 8.75 -4.55 -12.75
N GLU A 132 7.60 -4.85 -13.36
CA GLU A 132 7.35 -6.16 -14.00
C GLU A 132 8.35 -6.43 -15.13
N SER A 133 8.73 -5.41 -15.90
CA SER A 133 9.79 -5.53 -16.90
C SER A 133 11.16 -5.81 -16.28
N MET A 134 11.47 -5.23 -15.11
CA MET A 134 12.71 -5.52 -14.38
C MET A 134 12.68 -6.95 -13.80
N LEU A 135 11.57 -7.35 -13.19
CA LEU A 135 11.42 -8.69 -12.62
C LEU A 135 11.46 -9.79 -13.69
N GLY A 136 10.82 -9.58 -14.83
CA GLY A 136 10.81 -10.55 -15.92
C GLY A 136 12.14 -10.67 -16.67
N GLY A 137 12.96 -9.62 -16.69
CA GLY A 137 14.20 -9.61 -17.46
C GLY A 137 15.48 -9.80 -16.64
N PHE A 138 15.45 -9.47 -15.34
CA PHE A 138 16.67 -9.34 -14.54
C PHE A 138 16.58 -9.93 -13.12
N ASP A 139 15.42 -10.49 -12.70
CA ASP A 139 15.30 -11.08 -11.36
C ASP A 139 15.94 -12.47 -11.32
N ASP A 140 17.02 -12.59 -10.58
CA ASP A 140 17.73 -13.83 -10.27
C ASP A 140 17.16 -14.56 -9.03
N GLY A 141 15.99 -14.15 -8.54
CA GLY A 141 15.36 -14.63 -7.31
C GLY A 141 15.84 -13.90 -6.03
N ARG A 142 16.95 -13.18 -6.06
CA ARG A 142 17.50 -12.40 -4.93
C ARG A 142 17.25 -10.90 -5.08
N SER A 143 17.16 -10.42 -6.31
CA SER A 143 17.11 -9.00 -6.65
C SER A 143 15.70 -8.38 -6.58
N ARG A 144 14.65 -9.18 -6.37
CA ARG A 144 13.25 -8.72 -6.31
C ARG A 144 13.04 -7.54 -5.37
N SER A 145 13.54 -7.64 -4.14
CA SER A 145 13.40 -6.56 -3.14
C SER A 145 14.10 -5.28 -3.55
N PHE A 146 15.22 -5.40 -4.25
CA PHE A 146 15.95 -4.25 -4.80
C PHE A 146 15.11 -3.55 -5.89
N TYR A 147 14.59 -4.27 -6.88
CA TYR A 147 13.78 -3.71 -7.95
C TYR A 147 12.48 -3.07 -7.42
N CYS A 148 11.82 -3.71 -6.46
CA CYS A 148 10.63 -3.16 -5.82
C CYS A 148 10.94 -1.82 -5.13
N ARG A 149 12.04 -1.73 -4.38
CA ARG A 149 12.48 -0.50 -3.73
C ARG A 149 12.85 0.57 -4.75
N ALA A 150 13.59 0.23 -5.79
CA ALA A 150 13.94 1.14 -6.86
C ALA A 150 12.69 1.73 -7.54
N ALA A 151 11.72 0.88 -7.92
CA ALA A 151 10.46 1.31 -8.51
C ALA A 151 9.64 2.22 -7.59
N ALA A 152 9.66 1.99 -6.27
CA ALA A 152 8.92 2.80 -5.30
C ALA A 152 9.59 4.16 -5.02
N LEU A 153 10.92 4.22 -4.99
CA LEU A 153 11.67 5.36 -4.47
C LEU A 153 12.21 6.31 -5.53
N LEU A 154 12.62 5.77 -6.68
CA LEU A 154 13.21 6.57 -7.75
C LEU A 154 12.14 7.31 -8.57
N GLY A 155 12.53 8.41 -9.20
CA GLY A 155 11.70 9.08 -10.20
C GLY A 155 11.48 8.16 -11.42
N LEU A 156 10.31 8.26 -12.08
CA LEU A 156 9.98 7.44 -13.25
C LEU A 156 11.06 7.49 -14.32
N ARG A 157 11.54 8.68 -14.68
CA ARG A 157 12.63 8.85 -15.68
C ARG A 157 13.91 8.11 -15.29
N GLY A 158 14.24 8.06 -13.98
CA GLY A 158 15.41 7.34 -13.48
C GLY A 158 15.27 5.83 -13.66
N VAL A 159 14.10 5.26 -13.33
CA VAL A 159 13.80 3.82 -13.51
C VAL A 159 13.81 3.47 -15.01
N GLU A 160 13.16 4.27 -15.86
CA GLU A 160 13.14 4.08 -17.30
C GLU A 160 14.55 4.15 -17.92
N GLY A 161 15.36 5.11 -17.46
CA GLY A 161 16.74 5.27 -17.91
C GLY A 161 17.61 4.07 -17.53
N ALA A 162 17.50 3.60 -16.30
CA ALA A 162 18.22 2.40 -15.82
C ALA A 162 17.82 1.15 -16.62
N LEU A 163 16.51 0.94 -16.83
CA LEU A 163 16.01 -0.20 -17.59
C LEU A 163 16.46 -0.17 -19.05
N ARG A 164 16.49 1.01 -19.70
CA ARG A 164 17.02 1.14 -21.08
C ARG A 164 18.51 0.79 -21.16
N LYS A 165 19.31 1.18 -20.16
CA LYS A 165 20.75 0.84 -20.12
C LYS A 165 20.97 -0.66 -19.92
N ALA A 166 20.15 -1.30 -19.09
CA ALA A 166 20.28 -2.75 -18.80
C ALA A 166 19.87 -3.65 -19.99
N LYS A 167 19.09 -3.13 -20.94
CA LYS A 167 18.64 -3.85 -22.15
C LYS A 167 19.60 -3.72 -23.34
N ARG A 168 20.64 -2.90 -23.25
CA ARG A 168 21.70 -2.74 -24.27
C ARG A 168 22.85 -3.72 -24.04
#